data_e8dcc810506155b167d37c94b7a47bd7
#
_entry.id   e8dcc810506155b167d37c94b7a47bd7
#
_cell.length_a   1.000
_cell.length_b   1.000
_cell.length_c   1.000
_cell.angle_alpha   90.00
_cell.angle_beta   90.00
_cell.angle_gamma   90.00
#
_symmetry.space_group_name_H-M   'P 1'
#
loop_
_entity.id
_entity.type
_entity.pdbx_description
1 polymer ?
#
loop_
_entity_poly.entity_id
_entity_poly.type
_entity_poly.pdbx_seq_one_letter_code
_entity_poly.pdbx_strand_id
1 'polypeptide(L)'
;MPLWVAAPRDDPQSRKILSGKEMWIRKGEKFNKGKTIRNAEKTLEATFYGGVAFPCYWPNFGTDVFSAYMGAGMEFLPIFPPVITGPAAIEEGVNPVSWAKWNNPMLKDYSDLSIIQVKESNIYWQKTKEFVSSALERSQGNYIVGSTDIHPSMDSLAVLRGSPQQLCLDLVDNPEGVKKTIKLLWEAWLKVYEESYYNIVAKRQEGTSAWINLWAPGKFYPVENDLSVMISPSMYEEFFLEELVNEINYLDYSIYHLDGPDALPHLDMILEISRLNAVQWVPGAAENKEGVAKWIPIYRKIQAKQKAIIVYCRPQEVNLLLENLAPEGLMISISCSSEKQAEELLSEKGWIG
;
A
#
# COMPACT_ATOMS: atom_id res chain seq x y z
N MET A 1 10.49 -20.49 -5.21
CA MET A 1 10.10 -19.08 -5.51
C MET A 1 8.58 -18.97 -5.39
N PRO A 2 8.04 -18.05 -4.64
CA PRO A 2 6.60 -17.87 -4.51
C PRO A 2 5.97 -17.18 -5.73
N LEU A 3 4.90 -17.78 -6.26
CA LEU A 3 3.99 -17.17 -7.22
C LEU A 3 2.72 -16.77 -6.49
N TRP A 4 2.38 -15.50 -6.53
CA TRP A 4 1.10 -14.96 -6.10
C TRP A 4 0.21 -14.79 -7.33
N VAL A 5 -0.83 -15.61 -7.47
CA VAL A 5 -1.67 -15.62 -8.68
C VAL A 5 -3.11 -15.36 -8.29
N ALA A 6 -3.74 -14.40 -8.94
CA ALA A 6 -5.16 -14.14 -8.81
C ALA A 6 -5.85 -14.06 -10.16
N ALA A 7 -7.10 -14.48 -10.21
CA ALA A 7 -7.92 -14.43 -11.41
C ALA A 7 -9.42 -14.31 -11.05
N PRO A 8 -10.27 -13.79 -11.93
CA PRO A 8 -11.70 -14.02 -11.84
C PRO A 8 -12.01 -15.52 -11.91
N ARG A 9 -12.91 -16.01 -11.04
CA ARG A 9 -13.46 -17.37 -11.23
C ARG A 9 -14.22 -17.44 -12.54
N ASP A 10 -14.27 -18.64 -13.15
CA ASP A 10 -14.81 -18.81 -14.50
C ASP A 10 -16.34 -18.85 -14.57
N ASP A 11 -17.05 -18.62 -13.48
CA ASP A 11 -18.50 -18.50 -13.50
C ASP A 11 -18.97 -17.07 -13.87
N PRO A 12 -20.14 -16.92 -14.54
CA PRO A 12 -20.64 -15.63 -14.98
C PRO A 12 -20.95 -14.65 -13.84
N GLN A 13 -21.29 -15.14 -12.64
CA GLN A 13 -21.62 -14.30 -11.49
C GLN A 13 -20.36 -13.65 -10.93
N SER A 14 -19.27 -14.40 -10.80
CA SER A 14 -17.98 -13.91 -10.33
C SER A 14 -17.43 -12.85 -11.29
N ARG A 15 -17.47 -13.09 -12.59
CA ARG A 15 -17.07 -12.10 -13.60
C ARG A 15 -17.90 -10.81 -13.52
N LYS A 16 -19.23 -10.93 -13.28
CA LYS A 16 -20.10 -9.76 -13.07
C LYS A 16 -19.74 -8.99 -11.80
N ILE A 17 -19.46 -9.68 -10.70
CA ILE A 17 -19.03 -9.05 -9.44
C ILE A 17 -17.75 -8.25 -9.67
N LEU A 18 -16.73 -8.88 -10.29
CA LEU A 18 -15.42 -8.24 -10.49
C LEU A 18 -15.43 -7.14 -11.55
N SER A 19 -16.34 -7.18 -12.51
CA SER A 19 -16.58 -6.07 -13.45
C SER A 19 -17.49 -4.98 -12.88
N GLY A 20 -18.15 -5.25 -11.76
CA GLY A 20 -19.10 -4.33 -11.12
C GLY A 20 -18.41 -3.26 -10.29
N LYS A 21 -18.83 -2.02 -10.48
CA LYS A 21 -18.35 -0.84 -9.74
C LYS A 21 -18.96 -0.73 -8.33
N GLU A 22 -19.49 -1.81 -7.75
CA GLU A 22 -20.33 -1.77 -6.54
C GLU A 22 -19.57 -1.76 -5.21
N MET A 23 -18.24 -1.84 -5.22
CA MET A 23 -17.43 -2.14 -4.04
C MET A 23 -16.99 -0.93 -3.23
N TRP A 24 -17.26 0.28 -3.68
CA TRP A 24 -16.69 1.50 -3.10
C TRP A 24 -17.73 2.45 -2.56
N ILE A 25 -17.29 3.26 -1.60
CA ILE A 25 -18.04 4.41 -1.12
C ILE A 25 -18.10 5.42 -2.28
N ARG A 26 -19.29 5.62 -2.84
CA ARG A 26 -19.48 6.60 -3.92
C ARG A 26 -19.63 8.01 -3.35
N LYS A 27 -19.22 9.02 -4.13
CA LYS A 27 -19.47 10.45 -3.81
C LYS A 27 -20.95 10.66 -3.48
N GLY A 28 -21.22 11.20 -2.28
CA GLY A 28 -22.60 11.43 -1.81
C GLY A 28 -23.30 10.25 -1.15
N GLU A 29 -22.74 9.05 -1.15
CA GLU A 29 -23.25 7.93 -0.35
C GLU A 29 -22.82 8.07 1.12
N LYS A 30 -23.76 7.78 2.03
CA LYS A 30 -23.41 7.61 3.44
C LYS A 30 -22.59 6.33 3.58
N PHE A 31 -21.44 6.42 4.24
CA PHE A 31 -20.65 5.26 4.58
C PHE A 31 -21.47 4.22 5.35
N ASN A 32 -21.52 3.00 4.83
CA ASN A 32 -22.15 1.85 5.47
C ASN A 32 -21.17 0.70 5.55
N LYS A 33 -20.48 0.58 6.70
CA LYS A 33 -19.44 -0.43 6.92
C LYS A 33 -19.90 -1.85 6.59
N GLY A 34 -21.13 -2.21 6.97
CA GLY A 34 -21.68 -3.55 6.72
C GLY A 34 -21.88 -3.84 5.23
N LYS A 35 -22.34 -2.85 4.44
CA LYS A 35 -22.46 -2.98 2.98
C LYS A 35 -21.06 -3.09 2.35
N THR A 36 -20.13 -2.24 2.78
CA THR A 36 -18.76 -2.21 2.24
C THR A 36 -18.05 -3.55 2.48
N ILE A 37 -18.09 -4.09 3.71
CA ILE A 37 -17.47 -5.39 4.01
C ILE A 37 -18.13 -6.51 3.21
N ARG A 38 -19.48 -6.57 3.14
CA ARG A 38 -20.15 -7.58 2.31
C ARG A 38 -19.79 -7.53 0.83
N ASN A 39 -19.57 -6.34 0.30
CA ASN A 39 -19.12 -6.20 -1.08
C ASN A 39 -17.68 -6.68 -1.24
N ALA A 40 -16.79 -6.39 -0.28
CA ALA A 40 -15.45 -6.93 -0.26
C ALA A 40 -15.47 -8.48 -0.20
N GLU A 41 -16.26 -9.05 0.71
CA GLU A 41 -16.45 -10.52 0.82
C GLU A 41 -16.85 -11.14 -0.51
N LYS A 42 -17.84 -10.57 -1.21
CA LYS A 42 -18.23 -11.05 -2.55
C LYS A 42 -17.09 -11.04 -3.56
N THR A 43 -16.23 -10.02 -3.51
CA THR A 43 -15.07 -9.97 -4.39
C THR A 43 -14.04 -11.03 -4.05
N LEU A 44 -13.77 -11.22 -2.75
CA LEU A 44 -12.88 -12.29 -2.31
C LEU A 44 -13.39 -13.67 -2.76
N GLU A 45 -14.69 -13.92 -2.61
CA GLU A 45 -15.33 -15.16 -3.06
C GLU A 45 -15.29 -15.34 -4.59
N ALA A 46 -15.42 -14.25 -5.35
CA ALA A 46 -15.39 -14.26 -6.81
C ALA A 46 -13.98 -14.37 -7.39
N THR A 47 -12.95 -14.29 -6.55
CA THR A 47 -11.54 -14.35 -6.95
C THR A 47 -10.98 -15.74 -6.71
N PHE A 48 -10.29 -16.29 -7.71
CA PHE A 48 -9.43 -17.46 -7.58
C PHE A 48 -8.06 -17.03 -7.02
N TYR A 49 -7.57 -17.76 -6.05
CA TYR A 49 -6.25 -17.55 -5.43
C TYR A 49 -5.40 -18.78 -5.65
N GLY A 50 -4.24 -18.61 -6.27
CA GLY A 50 -3.32 -19.69 -6.58
C GLY A 50 -1.88 -19.40 -6.13
N GLY A 51 -1.08 -20.47 -6.02
CA GLY A 51 0.27 -20.37 -5.49
C GLY A 51 0.27 -19.97 -4.01
N VAL A 52 0.90 -18.84 -3.68
CA VAL A 52 0.91 -18.28 -2.31
C VAL A 52 -0.15 -17.20 -2.09
N ALA A 53 -1.02 -16.95 -3.06
CA ALA A 53 -2.08 -15.98 -2.92
C ALA A 53 -3.15 -16.45 -1.93
N PHE A 54 -3.70 -15.51 -1.20
CA PHE A 54 -4.75 -15.76 -0.21
C PHE A 54 -5.73 -14.58 -0.18
N PRO A 55 -6.98 -14.80 0.24
CA PRO A 55 -7.95 -13.74 0.40
C PRO A 55 -7.53 -12.79 1.53
N CYS A 56 -7.38 -11.51 1.20
CA CYS A 56 -7.06 -10.44 2.14
C CYS A 56 -7.97 -9.23 1.87
N TYR A 57 -8.45 -8.64 2.94
CA TYR A 57 -9.22 -7.40 2.88
C TYR A 57 -8.63 -6.37 3.85
N TRP A 58 -8.28 -5.20 3.37
CA TRP A 58 -7.79 -4.09 4.16
C TRP A 58 -8.83 -2.97 4.22
N PRO A 59 -9.51 -2.82 5.38
CA PRO A 59 -10.51 -1.77 5.57
C PRO A 59 -9.85 -0.39 5.56
N ASN A 60 -10.20 0.48 4.62
CA ASN A 60 -9.62 1.81 4.54
C ASN A 60 -10.62 2.84 4.03
N PHE A 61 -10.30 4.13 4.22
CA PHE A 61 -11.03 5.29 3.72
C PHE A 61 -10.26 6.04 2.62
N GLY A 62 -9.13 5.52 2.18
CA GLY A 62 -8.24 6.12 1.19
C GLY A 62 -6.86 6.42 1.73
N THR A 63 -5.93 6.72 0.83
CA THR A 63 -4.49 6.86 1.12
C THR A 63 -4.17 7.96 2.12
N ASP A 64 -4.97 9.04 2.15
CA ASP A 64 -4.73 10.19 3.04
C ASP A 64 -5.46 10.11 4.39
N VAL A 65 -6.05 8.95 4.71
CA VAL A 65 -6.88 8.84 5.93
C VAL A 65 -6.09 9.11 7.21
N PHE A 66 -4.80 8.83 7.22
CA PHE A 66 -3.95 9.12 8.37
C PHE A 66 -3.93 10.62 8.71
N SER A 67 -3.78 11.48 7.70
CA SER A 67 -3.88 12.94 7.88
C SER A 67 -5.28 13.37 8.35
N ALA A 68 -6.32 12.66 7.94
CA ALA A 68 -7.69 12.94 8.40
C ALA A 68 -7.89 12.63 9.89
N TYR A 69 -7.14 11.71 10.49
CA TYR A 69 -7.19 11.48 11.95
C TYR A 69 -6.71 12.68 12.76
N MET A 70 -5.89 13.52 12.18
CA MET A 70 -5.43 14.77 12.76
C MET A 70 -6.35 15.95 12.44
N GLY A 71 -7.28 15.79 11.48
CA GLY A 71 -8.29 16.79 11.13
C GLY A 71 -8.26 17.29 9.70
N ALA A 72 -7.41 16.74 8.83
CA ALA A 72 -7.47 17.07 7.41
C ALA A 72 -8.84 16.67 6.82
N GLY A 73 -9.33 17.47 5.90
CA GLY A 73 -10.58 17.18 5.21
C GLY A 73 -10.40 16.05 4.21
N MET A 74 -11.41 15.17 4.08
CA MET A 74 -11.43 14.11 3.07
C MET A 74 -12.46 14.42 1.99
N GLU A 75 -12.12 14.14 0.74
CA GLU A 75 -13.06 14.15 -0.38
C GLU A 75 -13.11 12.76 -1.02
N PHE A 76 -14.31 12.16 -1.05
CA PHE A 76 -14.52 10.86 -1.67
C PHE A 76 -14.86 11.03 -3.14
N LEU A 77 -14.03 10.51 -4.03
CA LEU A 77 -14.25 10.53 -5.46
C LEU A 77 -15.19 9.39 -5.90
N PRO A 78 -15.86 9.53 -7.06
CA PRO A 78 -17.01 8.68 -7.36
C PRO A 78 -16.69 7.24 -7.78
N ILE A 79 -15.45 6.84 -7.99
CA ILE A 79 -15.17 5.53 -8.59
C ILE A 79 -13.86 4.95 -8.10
N PHE A 80 -13.92 3.74 -7.50
CA PHE A 80 -12.78 2.84 -7.53
C PHE A 80 -13.17 1.37 -7.57
N PRO A 81 -12.51 0.57 -8.42
CA PRO A 81 -12.57 -0.87 -8.34
C PRO A 81 -11.69 -1.38 -7.19
N PRO A 82 -12.00 -2.57 -6.67
CA PRO A 82 -11.25 -3.17 -5.60
C PRO A 82 -9.82 -3.41 -6.03
N VAL A 83 -8.97 -3.45 -5.04
CA VAL A 83 -7.58 -3.80 -5.18
C VAL A 83 -7.42 -5.19 -5.81
N ILE A 84 -7.54 -5.25 -7.12
CA ILE A 84 -6.71 -6.15 -7.87
C ILE A 84 -5.42 -5.34 -8.07
N THR A 85 -4.53 -5.45 -7.11
CA THR A 85 -3.18 -4.94 -7.25
C THR A 85 -2.51 -5.77 -8.34
N GLY A 86 -2.50 -5.26 -9.53
CA GLY A 86 -1.89 -5.93 -10.66
C GLY A 86 -2.05 -5.13 -11.94
N PRO A 87 -1.40 -5.54 -13.03
CA PRO A 87 -1.42 -4.85 -14.33
C PRO A 87 -2.81 -4.54 -14.88
N ALA A 88 -3.85 -5.29 -14.49
CA ALA A 88 -5.22 -5.06 -14.95
C ALA A 88 -5.84 -3.75 -14.45
N ALA A 89 -5.45 -3.26 -13.26
CA ALA A 89 -5.92 -1.96 -12.76
C ALA A 89 -5.34 -0.79 -13.58
N ILE A 90 -4.22 -1.01 -14.20
CA ILE A 90 -3.46 -0.03 -14.98
C ILE A 90 -3.97 0.08 -16.41
N GLU A 91 -4.51 -1.00 -16.98
CA GLU A 91 -5.02 -1.01 -18.35
C GLU A 91 -6.29 -0.15 -18.53
N GLU A 92 -7.05 0.11 -17.46
CA GLU A 92 -8.30 0.88 -17.54
C GLU A 92 -8.14 2.38 -17.31
N GLY A 93 -6.96 2.90 -17.02
CA GLY A 93 -6.69 4.34 -16.84
C GLY A 93 -7.45 4.96 -15.69
N VAL A 94 -7.76 4.18 -14.67
CA VAL A 94 -8.58 4.59 -13.54
C VAL A 94 -7.68 5.06 -12.42
N ASN A 95 -7.68 6.36 -12.16
CA ASN A 95 -7.00 6.94 -10.99
C ASN A 95 -7.78 6.64 -9.71
N PRO A 96 -7.16 6.03 -8.72
CA PRO A 96 -7.74 5.79 -7.41
C PRO A 96 -7.90 7.08 -6.65
N VAL A 97 -8.90 7.15 -5.77
CA VAL A 97 -8.62 7.75 -4.49
C VAL A 97 -9.73 8.58 -3.90
N SER A 98 -9.97 8.39 -2.61
CA SER A 98 -10.33 9.50 -1.76
C SER A 98 -9.05 10.25 -1.43
N TRP A 99 -8.95 11.46 -1.89
CA TRP A 99 -7.82 12.34 -1.55
C TRP A 99 -8.23 13.26 -0.39
N ALA A 100 -7.24 13.66 0.39
CA ALA A 100 -7.40 14.83 1.22
C ALA A 100 -7.78 16.04 0.35
N LYS A 101 -8.48 16.99 0.94
CA LYS A 101 -8.74 18.27 0.26
C LYS A 101 -7.46 19.07 0.18
N TRP A 102 -6.77 18.92 -0.94
CA TRP A 102 -5.68 19.80 -1.30
C TRP A 102 -6.16 21.26 -1.36
N ASN A 103 -5.29 22.20 -1.03
CA ASN A 103 -5.57 23.64 -0.94
C ASN A 103 -6.39 24.10 0.29
N ASN A 104 -6.53 23.23 1.29
CA ASN A 104 -7.07 23.65 2.59
C ASN A 104 -6.14 23.17 3.71
N PRO A 105 -4.96 23.79 3.88
CA PRO A 105 -3.96 23.35 4.83
C PRO A 105 -4.52 23.38 6.25
N MET A 106 -4.40 22.24 6.94
CA MET A 106 -4.69 22.16 8.37
C MET A 106 -3.54 22.78 9.18
N LEU A 107 -2.30 22.47 8.78
CA LEU A 107 -1.08 23.07 9.30
C LEU A 107 -0.73 24.30 8.44
N LYS A 108 -1.16 25.49 8.86
CA LYS A 108 -0.92 26.74 8.11
C LYS A 108 0.53 27.16 8.14
N ASP A 109 1.17 26.98 9.27
CA ASP A 109 2.59 27.21 9.54
C ASP A 109 3.06 26.28 10.68
N TYR A 110 4.32 26.39 11.08
CA TYR A 110 4.92 25.54 12.11
C TYR A 110 4.92 26.17 13.51
N SER A 111 4.12 27.21 13.74
CA SER A 111 4.06 27.91 15.04
C SER A 111 3.29 27.12 16.10
N ASP A 112 2.31 26.34 15.69
CA ASP A 112 1.54 25.46 16.58
C ASP A 112 1.48 24.02 16.03
N LEU A 113 2.35 23.17 16.53
CA LEU A 113 2.41 21.75 16.19
C LEU A 113 1.53 20.86 17.08
N SER A 114 0.79 21.43 18.05
CA SER A 114 -0.11 20.66 18.93
C SER A 114 -1.27 20.00 18.19
N ILE A 115 -1.54 20.45 16.97
CA ILE A 115 -2.54 19.86 16.07
C ILE A 115 -2.10 18.52 15.49
N ILE A 116 -0.79 18.20 15.48
CA ILE A 116 -0.25 16.94 14.97
C ILE A 116 -0.44 15.85 16.03
N GLN A 117 -1.69 15.45 16.20
CA GLN A 117 -2.07 14.38 17.10
C GLN A 117 -3.39 13.74 16.69
N VAL A 118 -3.48 12.44 16.87
CA VAL A 118 -4.74 11.70 16.66
C VAL A 118 -5.65 11.90 17.87
N LYS A 119 -6.78 12.55 17.64
CA LYS A 119 -7.79 12.81 18.69
C LYS A 119 -8.80 11.66 18.78
N GLU A 120 -9.09 11.18 19.98
CA GLU A 120 -10.09 10.12 20.18
C GLU A 120 -11.49 10.51 19.69
N SER A 121 -11.83 11.80 19.69
CA SER A 121 -13.09 12.30 19.17
C SER A 121 -13.13 12.43 17.65
N ASN A 122 -12.03 12.18 16.94
CA ASN A 122 -11.99 12.28 15.48
C ASN A 122 -12.86 11.19 14.84
N ILE A 123 -13.77 11.60 13.96
CA ILE A 123 -14.77 10.71 13.37
C ILE A 123 -14.15 9.64 12.45
N TYR A 124 -13.08 9.96 11.70
CA TYR A 124 -12.41 8.99 10.84
C TYR A 124 -11.63 7.97 11.67
N TRP A 125 -10.98 8.42 12.74
CA TRP A 125 -10.30 7.54 13.67
C TRP A 125 -11.24 6.53 14.33
N GLN A 126 -12.37 6.99 14.86
CA GLN A 126 -13.38 6.10 15.44
C GLN A 126 -13.94 5.12 14.42
N LYS A 127 -14.31 5.62 13.22
CA LYS A 127 -14.85 4.77 12.15
C LYS A 127 -13.83 3.76 11.64
N THR A 128 -12.55 4.08 11.57
CA THR A 128 -11.50 3.13 11.19
C THR A 128 -11.41 1.99 12.19
N LYS A 129 -11.34 2.29 13.50
CA LYS A 129 -11.34 1.25 14.54
C LYS A 129 -12.58 0.33 14.46
N GLU A 130 -13.76 0.92 14.30
CA GLU A 130 -14.99 0.15 14.11
C GLU A 130 -14.99 -0.67 12.83
N PHE A 131 -14.42 -0.16 11.74
CA PHE A 131 -14.40 -0.81 10.44
C PHE A 131 -13.48 -2.02 10.47
N VAL A 132 -12.26 -1.85 10.98
CA VAL A 132 -11.29 -2.93 11.17
C VAL A 132 -11.83 -4.03 12.08
N SER A 133 -12.40 -3.66 13.25
CA SER A 133 -13.00 -4.63 14.16
C SER A 133 -14.15 -5.40 13.52
N SER A 134 -15.02 -4.71 12.78
CA SER A 134 -16.14 -5.37 12.08
C SER A 134 -15.69 -6.29 10.96
N ALA A 135 -14.64 -5.93 10.22
CA ALA A 135 -14.06 -6.81 9.21
C ALA A 135 -13.50 -8.08 9.84
N LEU A 136 -12.79 -7.93 10.98
CA LEU A 136 -12.23 -9.06 11.72
C LEU A 136 -13.31 -10.00 12.28
N GLU A 137 -14.40 -9.46 12.86
CA GLU A 137 -15.52 -10.27 13.35
C GLU A 137 -16.19 -11.05 12.22
N ARG A 138 -16.32 -10.44 11.05
CA ARG A 138 -16.95 -11.07 9.89
C ARG A 138 -16.05 -12.07 9.18
N SER A 139 -14.74 -11.87 9.22
CA SER A 139 -13.80 -12.75 8.51
C SER A 139 -13.91 -14.22 8.95
N GLN A 140 -14.13 -14.48 10.24
CA GLN A 140 -14.23 -15.83 10.82
C GLN A 140 -13.13 -16.79 10.33
N GLY A 141 -11.96 -16.24 9.98
CA GLY A 141 -10.84 -17.00 9.42
C GLY A 141 -10.89 -17.26 7.90
N ASN A 142 -11.93 -16.80 7.20
CA ASN A 142 -12.07 -17.01 5.75
C ASN A 142 -11.18 -16.06 4.93
N TYR A 143 -10.72 -14.95 5.53
CA TYR A 143 -9.78 -14.03 4.92
C TYR A 143 -8.95 -13.31 5.99
N ILE A 144 -7.79 -12.85 5.60
CA ILE A 144 -6.92 -12.01 6.44
C ILE A 144 -7.42 -10.57 6.39
N VAL A 145 -7.47 -9.91 7.54
CA VAL A 145 -7.77 -8.48 7.64
C VAL A 145 -6.45 -7.71 7.67
N GLY A 146 -6.24 -6.88 6.65
CA GLY A 146 -5.07 -6.01 6.55
C GLY A 146 -5.21 -4.72 7.36
N SER A 147 -4.08 -4.08 7.66
CA SER A 147 -4.05 -2.73 8.22
C SER A 147 -4.69 -1.73 7.26
N THR A 148 -5.28 -0.69 7.82
CA THR A 148 -5.69 0.48 7.02
C THR A 148 -4.47 1.16 6.41
N ASP A 149 -4.72 1.96 5.38
CA ASP A 149 -3.69 2.73 4.70
C ASP A 149 -3.26 3.91 5.57
N ILE A 150 -2.02 3.89 6.04
CA ILE A 150 -1.46 4.90 6.95
C ILE A 150 0.01 5.15 6.59
N HIS A 151 0.30 6.35 6.10
CA HIS A 151 1.66 6.74 5.73
C HIS A 151 2.08 7.92 6.58
N PRO A 152 3.09 7.79 7.44
CA PRO A 152 3.66 8.91 8.15
C PRO A 152 4.52 9.76 7.22
N SER A 153 5.21 10.75 7.77
CA SER A 153 6.27 11.46 7.07
C SER A 153 5.81 12.36 5.92
N MET A 154 6.45 12.22 4.78
CA MET A 154 6.41 13.17 3.66
C MET A 154 5.00 13.35 3.09
N ASP A 155 4.34 12.27 2.78
CA ASP A 155 3.04 12.28 2.12
C ASP A 155 1.97 12.90 3.02
N SER A 156 1.92 12.47 4.28
CA SER A 156 1.00 13.05 5.26
C SER A 156 1.31 14.51 5.58
N LEU A 157 2.59 14.89 5.64
CA LEU A 157 2.96 16.28 5.86
C LEU A 157 2.52 17.17 4.69
N ALA A 158 2.67 16.72 3.45
CA ALA A 158 2.20 17.45 2.28
C ALA A 158 0.68 17.68 2.31
N VAL A 159 -0.08 16.66 2.72
CA VAL A 159 -1.53 16.78 2.92
C VAL A 159 -1.86 17.84 3.97
N LEU A 160 -1.19 17.79 5.13
CA LEU A 160 -1.42 18.74 6.22
C LEU A 160 -1.03 20.17 5.84
N ARG A 161 -0.01 20.35 5.00
CA ARG A 161 0.43 21.64 4.43
C ARG A 161 -0.42 22.09 3.24
N GLY A 162 -1.30 21.24 2.71
CA GLY A 162 -2.23 21.55 1.64
C GLY A 162 -1.71 21.32 0.24
N SER A 163 -0.43 21.03 0.03
CA SER A 163 0.12 20.58 -1.26
C SER A 163 1.57 20.08 -1.15
N PRO A 164 2.00 19.19 -2.09
CA PRO A 164 3.41 18.80 -2.24
C PRO A 164 4.33 19.99 -2.51
N GLN A 165 3.89 20.97 -3.31
CA GLN A 165 4.67 22.17 -3.65
C GLN A 165 4.93 23.01 -2.40
N GLN A 166 3.95 23.15 -1.51
CA GLN A 166 4.14 23.86 -0.26
C GLN A 166 5.16 23.16 0.63
N LEU A 167 5.12 21.83 0.71
CA LEU A 167 6.13 21.07 1.44
C LEU A 167 7.53 21.29 0.87
N CYS A 168 7.70 21.28 -0.46
CA CYS A 168 9.00 21.56 -1.08
C CYS A 168 9.54 22.95 -0.72
N LEU A 169 8.69 23.97 -0.61
CA LEU A 169 9.09 25.30 -0.13
C LEU A 169 9.49 25.26 1.35
N ASP A 170 8.72 24.55 2.17
CA ASP A 170 8.96 24.43 3.62
C ASP A 170 10.30 23.77 3.94
N LEU A 171 10.76 22.81 3.11
CA LEU A 171 12.08 22.18 3.27
C LEU A 171 13.23 23.21 3.22
N VAL A 172 13.02 24.31 2.49
CA VAL A 172 14.00 25.40 2.36
C VAL A 172 13.75 26.50 3.38
N ASP A 173 12.50 26.93 3.53
CA ASP A 173 12.13 28.10 4.31
C ASP A 173 12.00 27.81 5.81
N ASN A 174 11.66 26.57 6.20
CA ASN A 174 11.46 26.17 7.60
C ASN A 174 11.90 24.73 7.89
N PRO A 175 13.15 24.36 7.64
CA PRO A 175 13.65 22.99 7.82
C PRO A 175 13.43 22.42 9.23
N GLU A 176 13.60 23.23 10.27
CA GLU A 176 13.40 22.80 11.64
C GLU A 176 11.95 22.52 11.99
N GLY A 177 11.03 23.28 11.41
CA GLY A 177 9.59 23.04 11.53
C GLY A 177 9.19 21.70 10.88
N VAL A 178 9.71 21.44 9.68
CA VAL A 178 9.51 20.17 8.96
C VAL A 178 10.02 19.00 9.81
N LYS A 179 11.28 19.02 10.25
CA LYS A 179 11.89 17.94 11.05
C LYS A 179 11.11 17.65 12.33
N LYS A 180 10.66 18.69 13.04
CA LYS A 180 9.82 18.51 14.23
C LYS A 180 8.47 17.88 13.91
N THR A 181 7.86 18.27 12.80
CA THR A 181 6.55 17.73 12.42
C THR A 181 6.63 16.27 12.01
N ILE A 182 7.66 15.87 11.25
CA ILE A 182 7.91 14.48 10.87
C ILE A 182 8.01 13.58 12.13
N LYS A 183 8.72 14.06 13.15
CA LYS A 183 8.84 13.32 14.41
C LYS A 183 7.49 13.13 15.13
N LEU A 184 6.65 14.16 15.14
CA LEU A 184 5.30 14.06 15.70
C LEU A 184 4.38 13.14 14.86
N LEU A 185 4.54 13.16 13.53
CA LEU A 185 3.82 12.25 12.65
C LEU A 185 4.20 10.79 12.90
N TRP A 186 5.48 10.51 13.12
CA TRP A 186 5.95 9.20 13.54
C TRP A 186 5.31 8.74 14.87
N GLU A 187 5.28 9.60 15.88
CA GLU A 187 4.64 9.30 17.17
C GLU A 187 3.13 9.02 16.99
N ALA A 188 2.46 9.80 16.15
CA ALA A 188 1.06 9.60 15.81
C ALA A 188 0.82 8.28 15.06
N TRP A 189 1.73 7.90 14.15
CA TRP A 189 1.66 6.65 13.40
C TRP A 189 1.80 5.44 14.33
N LEU A 190 2.75 5.45 15.26
CA LEU A 190 2.90 4.39 16.26
C LEU A 190 1.59 4.13 17.01
N LYS A 191 0.95 5.20 17.48
CA LYS A 191 -0.35 5.11 18.15
C LYS A 191 -1.41 4.47 17.24
N VAL A 192 -1.51 4.94 16.01
CA VAL A 192 -2.51 4.44 15.05
C VAL A 192 -2.27 2.97 14.74
N TYR A 193 -1.05 2.59 14.40
CA TYR A 193 -0.72 1.21 14.07
C TYR A 193 -1.02 0.25 15.24
N GLU A 194 -0.60 0.61 16.46
CA GLU A 194 -0.83 -0.22 17.65
C GLU A 194 -2.32 -0.34 18.01
N GLU A 195 -3.03 0.78 18.08
CA GLU A 195 -4.40 0.83 18.58
C GLU A 195 -5.46 0.41 17.55
N SER A 196 -5.25 0.74 16.28
CA SER A 196 -6.25 0.38 15.25
C SER A 196 -6.06 -1.01 14.69
N TYR A 197 -4.85 -1.55 14.73
CA TYR A 197 -4.53 -2.76 14.01
C TYR A 197 -3.82 -3.81 14.87
N TYR A 198 -2.56 -3.56 15.29
CA TYR A 198 -1.73 -4.61 15.87
C TYR A 198 -2.36 -5.26 17.10
N ASN A 199 -2.83 -4.46 18.05
CA ASN A 199 -3.41 -4.96 19.30
C ASN A 199 -4.82 -5.57 19.12
N ILE A 200 -5.55 -5.21 18.07
CA ILE A 200 -6.91 -5.68 17.80
C ILE A 200 -6.90 -6.89 16.87
N VAL A 201 -6.20 -6.79 15.76
CA VAL A 201 -6.29 -7.74 14.64
C VAL A 201 -5.17 -8.77 14.67
N ALA A 202 -3.91 -8.33 14.77
CA ALA A 202 -2.76 -9.21 14.61
C ALA A 202 -2.75 -10.38 15.60
N LYS A 203 -3.13 -10.13 16.85
CA LYS A 203 -3.21 -11.16 17.89
C LYS A 203 -4.29 -12.22 17.64
N ARG A 204 -5.32 -11.88 16.88
CA ARG A 204 -6.46 -12.78 16.60
C ARG A 204 -6.27 -13.59 15.33
N GLN A 205 -5.40 -13.14 14.42
CA GLN A 205 -5.08 -13.82 13.16
C GLN A 205 -3.59 -14.26 13.08
N GLU A 206 -2.89 -14.23 14.22
CA GLU A 206 -1.51 -14.70 14.40
C GLU A 206 -0.50 -14.03 13.45
N GLY A 207 -0.74 -12.76 13.11
CA GLY A 207 0.14 -12.01 12.22
C GLY A 207 -0.52 -10.76 11.64
N THR A 208 0.20 -10.07 10.79
CA THR A 208 -0.21 -8.83 10.17
C THR A 208 -0.22 -8.90 8.64
N SER A 209 -1.03 -8.06 8.03
CA SER A 209 -1.10 -7.81 6.60
C SER A 209 -1.41 -6.33 6.35
N ALA A 210 -1.29 -5.88 5.13
CA ALA A 210 -1.59 -4.53 4.71
C ALA A 210 -2.02 -4.51 3.23
N TRP A 211 -2.07 -3.34 2.60
CA TRP A 211 -2.51 -3.16 1.24
C TRP A 211 -1.70 -3.92 0.16
N ILE A 212 -0.46 -4.31 0.43
CA ILE A 212 0.33 -5.19 -0.47
C ILE A 212 -0.15 -6.66 -0.46
N ASN A 213 -1.13 -7.03 0.37
CA ASN A 213 -1.66 -8.39 0.47
C ASN A 213 -0.59 -9.46 0.77
N LEU A 214 0.35 -9.15 1.65
CA LEU A 214 1.29 -10.10 2.22
C LEU A 214 0.93 -10.31 3.68
N TRP A 215 1.26 -11.49 4.19
CA TRP A 215 1.10 -11.81 5.60
C TRP A 215 2.47 -12.08 6.23
N ALA A 216 2.65 -11.61 7.45
CA ALA A 216 3.83 -11.87 8.25
C ALA A 216 3.45 -12.19 9.71
N PRO A 217 4.23 -13.06 10.39
CA PRO A 217 3.90 -13.51 11.76
C PRO A 217 4.24 -12.48 12.84
N GLY A 218 4.63 -11.26 12.48
CA GLY A 218 4.97 -10.17 13.38
C GLY A 218 4.40 -8.84 12.90
N LYS A 219 4.98 -7.74 13.36
CA LYS A 219 4.64 -6.40 12.90
C LYS A 219 5.14 -6.22 11.47
N PHE A 220 4.21 -6.09 10.53
CA PHE A 220 4.50 -5.85 9.13
C PHE A 220 3.73 -4.62 8.64
N TYR A 221 4.40 -3.78 7.87
CA TYR A 221 3.80 -2.71 7.11
C TYR A 221 4.65 -2.38 5.87
N PRO A 222 4.02 -2.03 4.73
CA PRO A 222 4.71 -1.42 3.59
C PRO A 222 5.06 0.03 3.93
N VAL A 223 6.32 0.38 3.82
CA VAL A 223 6.83 1.74 4.09
C VAL A 223 7.06 2.46 2.77
N GLU A 224 6.77 3.76 2.72
CA GLU A 224 6.89 4.54 1.48
C GLU A 224 7.12 6.03 1.74
N ASN A 225 7.55 6.72 0.69
CA ASN A 225 7.57 8.17 0.56
C ASN A 225 7.37 8.54 -0.92
N ASP A 226 6.14 8.57 -1.39
CA ASP A 226 5.81 8.77 -2.80
C ASP A 226 6.23 10.14 -3.32
N LEU A 227 6.17 11.18 -2.47
CA LEU A 227 6.61 12.52 -2.84
C LEU A 227 8.14 12.66 -2.94
N SER A 228 8.92 11.62 -2.65
CA SER A 228 10.39 11.62 -2.83
C SER A 228 10.81 11.98 -4.26
N VAL A 229 9.96 11.68 -5.25
CA VAL A 229 10.15 12.05 -6.66
C VAL A 229 10.34 13.56 -6.89
N MET A 230 9.93 14.40 -5.94
CA MET A 230 10.00 15.86 -6.03
C MET A 230 11.25 16.48 -5.41
N ILE A 231 12.07 15.69 -4.73
CA ILE A 231 13.23 16.19 -3.99
C ILE A 231 14.52 15.44 -4.36
N SER A 232 15.66 16.07 -4.09
CA SER A 232 16.95 15.43 -4.32
C SER A 232 17.26 14.34 -3.28
N PRO A 233 18.15 13.38 -3.61
CA PRO A 233 18.62 12.39 -2.62
C PRO A 233 19.20 13.01 -1.34
N SER A 234 19.91 14.13 -1.45
CA SER A 234 20.45 14.83 -0.27
C SER A 234 19.36 15.43 0.62
N MET A 235 18.29 15.96 0.04
CA MET A 235 17.14 16.42 0.83
C MET A 235 16.40 15.26 1.46
N TYR A 236 16.25 14.14 0.74
CA TYR A 236 15.65 12.93 1.29
C TYR A 236 16.45 12.42 2.50
N GLU A 237 17.79 12.33 2.36
CA GLU A 237 18.70 11.94 3.43
C GLU A 237 18.57 12.85 4.66
N GLU A 238 18.53 14.16 4.44
CA GLU A 238 18.46 15.14 5.52
C GLU A 238 17.14 15.12 6.30
N PHE A 239 16.00 14.93 5.61
CA PHE A 239 14.69 15.17 6.21
C PHE A 239 13.91 13.91 6.51
N PHE A 240 14.07 12.84 5.73
CA PHE A 240 13.12 11.71 5.75
C PHE A 240 13.78 10.35 6.02
N LEU A 241 15.09 10.21 5.82
CA LEU A 241 15.76 8.91 5.97
C LEU A 241 15.74 8.42 7.42
N GLU A 242 15.94 9.31 8.40
CA GLU A 242 15.95 8.93 9.82
C GLU A 242 14.59 8.35 10.24
N GLU A 243 13.50 8.97 9.82
CA GLU A 243 12.16 8.50 10.11
C GLU A 243 11.86 7.17 9.44
N LEU A 244 12.20 7.01 8.16
CA LEU A 244 12.08 5.74 7.45
C LEU A 244 12.86 4.61 8.17
N VAL A 245 14.06 4.88 8.63
CA VAL A 245 14.87 3.93 9.40
C VAL A 245 14.19 3.59 10.73
N ASN A 246 13.57 4.55 11.40
CA ASN A 246 12.84 4.32 12.65
C ASN A 246 11.60 3.44 12.41
N GLU A 247 10.85 3.68 11.35
CA GLU A 247 9.71 2.86 10.95
C GLU A 247 10.12 1.42 10.65
N ILE A 248 11.14 1.22 9.84
CA ILE A 248 11.70 -0.10 9.51
C ILE A 248 12.22 -0.82 10.76
N ASN A 249 12.88 -0.11 11.67
CA ASN A 249 13.41 -0.70 12.91
C ASN A 249 12.32 -1.10 13.91
N TYR A 250 11.18 -0.42 13.90
CA TYR A 250 10.02 -0.75 14.72
C TYR A 250 9.28 -2.00 14.23
N LEU A 251 9.25 -2.21 12.92
CA LEU A 251 8.63 -3.36 12.28
C LEU A 251 9.52 -4.61 12.38
N ASP A 252 8.90 -5.78 12.48
CA ASP A 252 9.59 -7.06 12.34
C ASP A 252 9.86 -7.38 10.87
N TYR A 253 8.94 -6.97 10.00
CA TYR A 253 8.99 -7.12 8.55
C TYR A 253 8.56 -5.85 7.84
N SER A 254 9.33 -5.41 6.86
CA SER A 254 9.04 -4.20 6.09
C SER A 254 9.33 -4.40 4.61
N ILE A 255 8.54 -3.72 3.78
CA ILE A 255 8.74 -3.64 2.34
C ILE A 255 8.71 -2.17 1.97
N TYR A 256 9.73 -1.69 1.28
CA TYR A 256 9.71 -0.35 0.73
C TYR A 256 8.93 -0.35 -0.59
N HIS A 257 7.86 0.43 -0.65
CA HIS A 257 7.16 0.73 -1.89
C HIS A 257 7.92 1.82 -2.63
N LEU A 258 8.43 1.48 -3.81
CA LEU A 258 9.18 2.40 -4.66
C LEU A 258 8.35 2.65 -5.92
N ASP A 259 7.74 3.84 -6.03
CA ASP A 259 6.84 4.18 -7.14
C ASP A 259 7.46 5.21 -8.08
N GLY A 260 7.50 4.81 -9.34
CA GLY A 260 7.92 5.64 -10.46
C GLY A 260 9.44 5.80 -10.65
N PRO A 261 9.85 6.03 -11.91
CA PRO A 261 11.28 6.16 -12.26
C PRO A 261 11.98 7.32 -11.55
N ASP A 262 11.25 8.37 -11.22
CA ASP A 262 11.82 9.56 -10.55
C ASP A 262 12.18 9.29 -9.07
N ALA A 263 11.70 8.18 -8.48
CA ALA A 263 12.10 7.72 -7.16
C ALA A 263 13.42 6.90 -7.18
N LEU A 264 13.87 6.40 -8.33
CA LEU A 264 15.08 5.58 -8.47
C LEU A 264 16.38 6.24 -7.95
N PRO A 265 16.56 7.58 -8.00
CA PRO A 265 17.73 8.22 -7.41
C PRO A 265 17.92 7.95 -5.90
N HIS A 266 16.85 7.61 -5.19
CA HIS A 266 16.86 7.29 -3.74
C HIS A 266 17.18 5.81 -3.45
N LEU A 267 17.09 4.93 -4.46
CA LEU A 267 17.16 3.48 -4.28
C LEU A 267 18.44 3.01 -3.58
N ASP A 268 19.60 3.57 -3.91
CA ASP A 268 20.87 3.15 -3.30
C ASP A 268 20.85 3.36 -1.78
N MET A 269 20.40 4.51 -1.34
CA MET A 269 20.30 4.88 0.06
C MET A 269 19.30 3.97 0.81
N ILE A 270 18.16 3.68 0.19
CA ILE A 270 17.14 2.79 0.75
C ILE A 270 17.67 1.36 0.91
N LEU A 271 18.42 0.87 -0.08
CA LEU A 271 18.99 -0.47 -0.04
C LEU A 271 20.08 -0.66 1.04
N GLU A 272 20.70 0.42 1.52
CA GLU A 272 21.66 0.39 2.63
C GLU A 272 21.01 0.21 4.01
N ILE A 273 19.68 0.36 4.11
CA ILE A 273 18.96 0.12 5.38
C ILE A 273 18.99 -1.38 5.70
N SER A 274 19.77 -1.76 6.69
CA SER A 274 20.07 -3.16 6.99
C SER A 274 18.82 -4.01 7.31
N ARG A 275 17.87 -3.46 8.08
CA ARG A 275 16.65 -4.16 8.49
C ARG A 275 15.54 -4.18 7.44
N LEU A 276 15.65 -3.44 6.35
CA LEU A 276 14.70 -3.52 5.25
C LEU A 276 14.71 -4.94 4.65
N ASN A 277 13.55 -5.59 4.56
CA ASN A 277 13.46 -6.96 4.07
C ASN A 277 13.28 -7.04 2.56
N ALA A 278 12.48 -6.15 1.98
CA ALA A 278 12.11 -6.23 0.57
C ALA A 278 11.85 -4.86 -0.05
N VAL A 279 11.85 -4.84 -1.38
CA VAL A 279 11.40 -3.69 -2.17
C VAL A 279 10.30 -4.16 -3.13
N GLN A 280 9.22 -3.40 -3.20
CA GLN A 280 8.22 -3.49 -4.25
C GLN A 280 8.50 -2.37 -5.25
N TRP A 281 8.85 -2.72 -6.48
CA TRP A 281 9.04 -1.75 -7.55
C TRP A 281 7.78 -1.63 -8.38
N VAL A 282 7.27 -0.41 -8.51
CA VAL A 282 6.14 -0.07 -9.38
C VAL A 282 6.61 1.00 -10.37
N PRO A 283 6.66 0.70 -11.67
CA PRO A 283 7.19 1.64 -12.66
C PRO A 283 6.27 2.81 -13.00
N GLY A 284 5.11 2.93 -12.33
CA GLY A 284 4.09 3.93 -12.65
C GLY A 284 3.25 3.57 -13.88
N ALA A 285 2.08 4.19 -14.01
CA ALA A 285 1.09 3.83 -15.04
C ALA A 285 1.57 4.05 -16.48
N ALA A 286 2.40 5.07 -16.70
CA ALA A 286 2.92 5.39 -18.04
C ALA A 286 3.95 4.36 -18.54
N GLU A 287 4.76 3.81 -17.64
CA GLU A 287 5.89 2.93 -17.95
C GLU A 287 5.52 1.45 -17.98
N ASN A 288 4.36 1.06 -17.46
CA ASN A 288 3.90 -0.31 -17.45
C ASN A 288 3.63 -0.92 -18.83
N LYS A 289 3.50 -0.09 -19.87
CA LYS A 289 3.33 -0.54 -21.26
C LYS A 289 4.58 -1.24 -21.81
N GLU A 290 5.77 -0.91 -21.28
CA GLU A 290 7.04 -1.45 -21.77
C GLU A 290 7.36 -2.85 -21.20
N GLY A 291 6.59 -3.33 -20.22
CA GLY A 291 6.79 -4.63 -19.57
C GLY A 291 7.99 -4.68 -18.62
N VAL A 292 8.22 -5.86 -18.04
CA VAL A 292 9.23 -6.06 -16.98
C VAL A 292 10.67 -6.07 -17.48
N ALA A 293 10.90 -6.31 -18.79
CA ALA A 293 12.24 -6.41 -19.37
C ALA A 293 13.12 -5.20 -19.09
N LYS A 294 12.55 -4.00 -19.19
CA LYS A 294 13.22 -2.71 -18.92
C LYS A 294 13.80 -2.64 -17.50
N TRP A 295 13.14 -3.29 -16.54
CA TRP A 295 13.42 -3.14 -15.11
C TRP A 295 14.30 -4.25 -14.53
N ILE A 296 14.69 -5.25 -15.32
CA ILE A 296 15.60 -6.32 -14.88
C ILE A 296 16.88 -5.78 -14.21
N PRO A 297 17.54 -4.73 -14.71
CA PRO A 297 18.71 -4.17 -14.03
C PRO A 297 18.42 -3.67 -12.60
N ILE A 298 17.24 -3.07 -12.39
CA ILE A 298 16.80 -2.60 -11.06
C ILE A 298 16.54 -3.80 -10.15
N TYR A 299 15.85 -4.81 -10.64
CA TYR A 299 15.58 -6.04 -9.88
C TYR A 299 16.87 -6.73 -9.44
N ARG A 300 17.85 -6.86 -10.35
CA ARG A 300 19.18 -7.42 -10.04
C ARG A 300 19.94 -6.58 -9.00
N LYS A 301 19.83 -5.26 -9.07
CA LYS A 301 20.43 -4.34 -8.10
C LYS A 301 19.88 -4.57 -6.69
N ILE A 302 18.55 -4.71 -6.56
CA ILE A 302 17.88 -5.01 -5.29
C ILE A 302 18.34 -6.36 -4.74
N GLN A 303 18.35 -7.43 -5.57
CA GLN A 303 18.80 -8.75 -5.15
C GLN A 303 20.29 -8.78 -4.76
N ALA A 304 21.14 -8.00 -5.45
CA ALA A 304 22.57 -7.88 -5.11
C ALA A 304 22.81 -7.31 -3.71
N LYS A 305 21.86 -6.54 -3.17
CA LYS A 305 21.85 -6.04 -1.80
C LYS A 305 21.13 -6.99 -0.81
N GLN A 306 20.88 -8.23 -1.23
CA GLN A 306 20.22 -9.26 -0.42
C GLN A 306 18.83 -8.85 0.09
N LYS A 307 18.13 -7.99 -0.64
CA LYS A 307 16.74 -7.63 -0.37
C LYS A 307 15.83 -8.47 -1.25
N ALA A 308 14.71 -8.92 -0.68
CA ALA A 308 13.66 -9.56 -1.45
C ALA A 308 12.98 -8.54 -2.37
N ILE A 309 12.34 -9.05 -3.42
CA ILE A 309 11.68 -8.20 -4.40
C ILE A 309 10.31 -8.77 -4.75
N ILE A 310 9.34 -7.87 -4.88
CA ILE A 310 8.02 -8.18 -5.43
C ILE A 310 7.93 -7.56 -6.82
N VAL A 311 7.64 -8.41 -7.81
CA VAL A 311 7.50 -8.00 -9.20
C VAL A 311 6.07 -8.29 -9.67
N TYR A 312 5.41 -7.26 -10.18
CA TYR A 312 4.13 -7.41 -10.87
C TYR A 312 4.38 -7.64 -12.35
N CYS A 313 3.81 -8.69 -12.93
CA CYS A 313 4.00 -8.97 -14.35
C CYS A 313 2.76 -9.63 -14.97
N ARG A 314 2.75 -9.64 -16.30
CA ARG A 314 1.77 -10.40 -17.08
C ARG A 314 2.17 -11.88 -17.15
N PRO A 315 1.23 -12.82 -17.31
CA PRO A 315 1.53 -14.25 -17.38
C PRO A 315 2.66 -14.63 -18.34
N GLN A 316 2.71 -13.98 -19.51
CA GLN A 316 3.74 -14.25 -20.54
C GLN A 316 5.14 -13.74 -20.17
N GLU A 317 5.29 -12.92 -19.16
CA GLU A 317 6.58 -12.35 -18.72
C GLU A 317 7.26 -13.16 -17.63
N VAL A 318 6.59 -14.15 -17.08
CA VAL A 318 7.09 -14.98 -15.96
C VAL A 318 8.42 -15.65 -16.31
N ASN A 319 8.50 -16.29 -17.50
CA ASN A 319 9.73 -16.97 -17.93
C ASN A 319 10.91 -16.00 -18.03
N LEU A 320 10.68 -14.80 -18.56
CA LEU A 320 11.72 -13.78 -18.65
C LEU A 320 12.29 -13.40 -17.27
N LEU A 321 11.43 -13.27 -16.25
CA LEU A 321 11.88 -13.02 -14.89
C LEU A 321 12.68 -14.19 -14.33
N LEU A 322 12.21 -15.43 -14.53
CA LEU A 322 12.87 -16.64 -14.04
C LEU A 322 14.24 -16.87 -14.68
N GLU A 323 14.42 -16.49 -15.93
CA GLU A 323 15.70 -16.58 -16.65
C GLU A 323 16.72 -15.52 -16.21
N ASN A 324 16.25 -14.42 -15.64
CA ASN A 324 17.07 -13.24 -15.38
C ASN A 324 17.32 -12.92 -13.91
N LEU A 325 16.54 -13.48 -12.99
CA LEU A 325 16.57 -13.18 -11.56
C LEU A 325 16.81 -14.45 -10.73
N ALA A 326 17.49 -14.29 -9.61
CA ALA A 326 17.62 -15.35 -8.63
C ALA A 326 16.25 -15.70 -8.03
N PRO A 327 15.92 -16.99 -7.82
CA PRO A 327 14.63 -17.37 -7.24
C PRO A 327 14.52 -17.04 -5.75
N GLU A 328 15.66 -16.92 -5.06
CA GLU A 328 15.72 -16.54 -3.64
C GLU A 328 15.32 -15.08 -3.46
N GLY A 329 14.34 -14.84 -2.58
CA GLY A 329 13.81 -13.50 -2.33
C GLY A 329 12.98 -12.91 -3.47
N LEU A 330 12.70 -13.66 -4.55
CA LEU A 330 11.82 -13.22 -5.63
C LEU A 330 10.38 -13.69 -5.39
N MET A 331 9.45 -12.76 -5.32
CA MET A 331 8.02 -13.03 -5.40
C MET A 331 7.46 -12.42 -6.69
N ILE A 332 6.74 -13.21 -7.46
CA ILE A 332 6.07 -12.75 -8.69
C ILE A 332 4.57 -12.70 -8.44
N SER A 333 3.98 -11.51 -8.63
CA SER A 333 2.54 -11.28 -8.52
C SER A 333 1.92 -11.17 -9.92
N ILE A 334 0.90 -11.99 -10.18
CA ILE A 334 0.33 -12.17 -11.50
C ILE A 334 -1.20 -12.09 -11.41
N SER A 335 -1.78 -11.22 -12.24
CA SER A 335 -3.23 -11.22 -12.48
C SER A 335 -3.53 -11.92 -13.80
N CYS A 336 -4.30 -12.99 -13.74
CA CYS A 336 -4.76 -13.72 -14.90
C CYS A 336 -6.17 -13.29 -15.31
N SER A 337 -6.50 -13.44 -16.58
CA SER A 337 -7.82 -13.06 -17.13
C SER A 337 -8.94 -14.06 -16.80
N SER A 338 -8.58 -15.27 -16.34
CA SER A 338 -9.51 -16.32 -15.95
C SER A 338 -8.86 -17.31 -14.99
N GLU A 339 -9.68 -18.04 -14.23
CA GLU A 339 -9.26 -19.13 -13.37
C GLU A 339 -8.49 -20.19 -14.16
N LYS A 340 -9.01 -20.58 -15.32
CA LYS A 340 -8.35 -21.55 -16.22
C LYS A 340 -6.94 -21.11 -16.61
N GLN A 341 -6.75 -19.83 -17.00
CA GLN A 341 -5.40 -19.31 -17.31
C GLN A 341 -4.47 -19.38 -16.11
N ALA A 342 -4.99 -19.09 -14.91
CA ALA A 342 -4.22 -19.17 -13.68
C ALA A 342 -3.79 -20.60 -13.35
N GLU A 343 -4.69 -21.58 -13.49
CA GLU A 343 -4.40 -23.00 -13.29
C GLU A 343 -3.39 -23.53 -14.31
N GLU A 344 -3.55 -23.20 -15.59
CA GLU A 344 -2.60 -23.56 -16.65
C GLU A 344 -1.18 -23.01 -16.33
N LEU A 345 -1.08 -21.75 -15.92
CA LEU A 345 0.19 -21.14 -15.53
C LEU A 345 0.82 -21.85 -14.32
N LEU A 346 0.03 -22.11 -13.29
CA LEU A 346 0.51 -22.78 -12.08
C LEU A 346 0.97 -24.22 -12.35
N SER A 347 0.23 -24.95 -13.17
CA SER A 347 0.61 -26.30 -13.60
C SER A 347 1.90 -26.30 -14.41
N GLU A 348 2.04 -25.39 -15.38
CA GLU A 348 3.26 -25.22 -16.18
C GLU A 348 4.49 -24.93 -15.31
N LYS A 349 4.31 -24.23 -14.20
CA LYS A 349 5.37 -23.88 -13.26
C LYS A 349 5.55 -24.88 -12.10
N GLY A 350 4.82 -26.00 -12.11
CA GLY A 350 4.95 -27.07 -11.11
C GLY A 350 4.38 -26.70 -9.73
N TRP A 351 3.42 -25.80 -9.65
CA TRP A 351 2.76 -25.41 -8.39
C TRP A 351 1.52 -26.25 -8.09
N ILE A 352 0.88 -26.79 -9.12
CA ILE A 352 -0.20 -27.78 -9.04
C ILE A 352 0.11 -28.89 -10.03
N GLY A 353 -0.02 -30.12 -9.59
CA GLY A 353 0.17 -31.32 -10.37
C GLY A 353 -0.91 -32.33 -10.06
#